data_ca8de067eae19df78333bf9796ffe0ef
#
_entry.id   ca8de067eae19df78333bf9796ffe0ef
#
_cell.length_a   1.000
_cell.length_b   1.000
_cell.length_c   1.000
_cell.angle_alpha   90.00
_cell.angle_beta   90.00
_cell.angle_gamma   90.00
#
_symmetry.space_group_name_H-M   'P 1'
#
loop_
_entity.id
_entity.type
_entity.pdbx_description
1 polymer ?
#
loop_
_entity_poly.entity_id
_entity_poly.type
_entity_poly.pdbx_seq_one_letter_code
_entity_poly.pdbx_strand_id
1 'polypeptide(L)'
;SEMFIVRQKYLNQLEDNYYRGGNGNLGQGSLSHTWKNAFNQVGIVPEEVYHGINYNSEKHNHGEMVRYINALGNTAVKMKRRSPEYYKLINNLFDTYLGELPEKFTYKGKEYTPKSFAESLGLNMDDYIELTSFTHKPYYQKFSPEVPDNWENEQMYNLPLDEMMEVADYALTHGYTVCWDGDVSEKGFSFKNGVATVSYTHLRAHETE
;
A
#
# COMPACT_ATOMS: atom_id res chain seq x y z
N SER A 1 1.17 -6.31 -11.08
CA SER A 1 0.41 -7.06 -10.07
C SER A 1 0.42 -6.32 -8.75
N GLU A 2 -0.75 -6.18 -8.16
CA GLU A 2 -0.90 -5.60 -6.81
C GLU A 2 -0.18 -6.44 -5.77
N MET A 3 -0.31 -7.75 -5.85
CA MET A 3 0.29 -8.67 -4.87
C MET A 3 1.81 -8.68 -4.89
N PHE A 4 2.43 -8.36 -6.01
CA PHE A 4 3.86 -8.15 -6.09
C PHE A 4 4.29 -6.97 -5.20
N ILE A 5 3.55 -5.87 -5.26
CA ILE A 5 3.73 -4.69 -4.41
C ILE A 5 3.40 -4.98 -2.94
N VAL A 6 2.29 -5.68 -2.67
CA VAL A 6 1.87 -6.06 -1.32
C VAL A 6 2.93 -6.90 -0.61
N ARG A 7 3.60 -7.82 -1.32
CA ARG A 7 4.72 -8.58 -0.76
C ARG A 7 5.86 -7.67 -0.31
N GLN A 8 6.26 -6.71 -1.14
CA GLN A 8 7.30 -5.76 -0.78
C GLN A 8 6.88 -4.86 0.39
N LYS A 9 5.63 -4.44 0.41
CA LYS A 9 5.05 -3.69 1.53
C LYS A 9 5.22 -4.44 2.86
N TYR A 10 4.89 -5.72 2.92
CA TYR A 10 5.06 -6.50 4.15
C TYR A 10 6.54 -6.64 4.56
N LEU A 11 7.45 -6.77 3.61
CA LEU A 11 8.89 -6.76 3.90
C LEU A 11 9.33 -5.43 4.51
N ASN A 12 8.90 -4.32 3.94
CA ASN A 12 9.21 -2.98 4.44
C ASN A 12 8.61 -2.75 5.85
N GLN A 13 7.39 -3.20 6.10
CA GLN A 13 6.76 -3.14 7.43
C GLN A 13 7.52 -3.96 8.48
N LEU A 14 8.03 -5.12 8.13
CA LEU A 14 8.85 -5.93 9.04
C LEU A 14 10.16 -5.24 9.39
N GLU A 15 10.77 -4.53 8.43
CA GLU A 15 11.95 -3.68 8.66
C GLU A 15 11.62 -2.53 9.61
N ASP A 16 10.56 -1.77 9.32
CA ASP A 16 10.11 -0.65 10.14
C ASP A 16 9.79 -1.09 11.57
N ASN A 17 9.03 -2.17 11.73
CA ASN A 17 8.69 -2.74 13.03
C ASN A 17 9.93 -3.13 13.84
N TYR A 18 10.93 -3.71 13.19
CA TYR A 18 12.18 -4.07 13.86
C TYR A 18 12.93 -2.83 14.38
N TYR A 19 13.08 -1.80 13.55
CA TYR A 19 13.76 -0.57 13.93
C TYR A 19 13.01 0.24 14.98
N ARG A 20 11.67 0.14 14.99
CA ARG A 20 10.82 0.75 16.04
C ARG A 20 10.70 -0.11 17.31
N GLY A 21 11.49 -1.19 17.44
CA GLY A 21 11.48 -2.05 18.62
C GLY A 21 10.16 -2.78 18.85
N GLY A 22 9.40 -3.06 17.79
CA GLY A 22 8.12 -3.75 17.84
C GLY A 22 6.89 -2.82 17.86
N ASN A 23 7.09 -1.52 17.70
CA ASN A 23 6.00 -0.53 17.66
C ASN A 23 5.65 -0.08 16.23
N GLY A 24 6.06 -0.84 15.21
CA GLY A 24 5.66 -0.61 13.82
C GLY A 24 4.28 -1.18 13.51
N ASN A 25 3.67 -0.70 12.42
CA ASN A 25 2.42 -1.25 11.92
C ASN A 25 2.69 -2.51 11.09
N LEU A 26 2.22 -3.67 11.55
CA LEU A 26 2.24 -4.94 10.81
C LEU A 26 0.85 -5.34 10.29
N GLY A 27 -0.04 -4.38 10.16
CA GLY A 27 -1.40 -4.56 9.64
C GLY A 27 -1.46 -4.73 8.13
N GLN A 28 -2.65 -4.93 7.61
CA GLN A 28 -2.90 -5.05 6.17
C GLN A 28 -2.99 -3.69 5.48
N GLY A 29 -3.40 -2.64 6.21
CA GLY A 29 -3.55 -1.29 5.70
C GLY A 29 -2.23 -0.64 5.25
N SER A 30 -2.34 0.28 4.32
CA SER A 30 -1.27 1.16 3.85
C SER A 30 -1.85 2.24 2.96
N LEU A 31 -1.12 3.32 2.74
CA LEU A 31 -1.55 4.42 1.85
C LEU A 31 -0.86 4.32 0.49
N SER A 32 -1.29 5.17 -0.44
CA SER A 32 -0.89 5.09 -1.87
C SER A 32 0.62 5.24 -2.10
N HIS A 33 1.33 6.03 -1.28
CA HIS A 33 2.78 6.19 -1.39
C HIS A 33 3.56 4.86 -1.21
N THR A 34 3.02 3.90 -0.45
CA THR A 34 3.66 2.59 -0.31
C THR A 34 3.80 1.88 -1.66
N TRP A 35 2.81 2.03 -2.56
CA TRP A 35 2.93 1.52 -3.92
C TRP A 35 4.06 2.20 -4.69
N LYS A 36 4.17 3.53 -4.61
CA LYS A 36 5.26 4.31 -5.23
C LYS A 36 6.63 3.83 -4.74
N ASN A 37 6.78 3.70 -3.42
CA ASN A 37 8.02 3.29 -2.78
C ASN A 37 8.42 1.86 -3.19
N ALA A 38 7.47 0.92 -3.16
CA ALA A 38 7.71 -0.46 -3.57
C ALA A 38 8.05 -0.55 -5.08
N PHE A 39 7.33 0.19 -5.94
CA PHE A 39 7.62 0.27 -7.38
C PHE A 39 9.05 0.74 -7.62
N ASN A 40 9.49 1.79 -6.95
CA ASN A 40 10.86 2.30 -7.05
C ASN A 40 11.90 1.31 -6.52
N GLN A 41 11.56 0.53 -5.47
CA GLN A 41 12.48 -0.45 -4.88
C GLN A 41 12.66 -1.70 -5.74
N VAL A 42 11.56 -2.30 -6.20
CA VAL A 42 11.57 -3.65 -6.79
C VAL A 42 11.01 -3.73 -8.21
N GLY A 43 10.46 -2.64 -8.74
CA GLY A 43 9.75 -2.65 -10.01
C GLY A 43 8.34 -3.20 -9.88
N ILE A 44 7.82 -3.75 -10.97
CA ILE A 44 6.47 -4.34 -11.03
C ILE A 44 6.42 -5.47 -12.07
N VAL A 45 5.41 -6.34 -11.96
CA VAL A 45 5.11 -7.38 -12.94
C VAL A 45 3.64 -7.30 -13.37
N PRO A 46 3.27 -7.80 -14.56
CA PRO A 46 1.87 -7.94 -14.95
C PRO A 46 1.10 -8.87 -14.00
N GLU A 47 -0.21 -8.67 -13.90
CA GLU A 47 -1.07 -9.50 -13.07
C GLU A 47 -1.04 -10.98 -13.49
N GLU A 48 -1.05 -11.24 -14.80
CA GLU A 48 -0.98 -12.60 -15.37
C GLU A 48 0.33 -13.35 -15.08
N VAL A 49 1.37 -12.64 -14.66
CA VAL A 49 2.68 -13.22 -14.28
C VAL A 49 2.72 -13.57 -12.80
N TYR A 50 2.03 -12.81 -11.97
CA TYR A 50 2.04 -12.99 -10.53
C TYR A 50 0.70 -12.61 -9.91
N HIS A 51 -0.19 -13.59 -9.75
CA HIS A 51 -1.52 -13.40 -9.16
C HIS A 51 -1.48 -13.23 -7.63
N GLY A 52 -0.43 -13.73 -6.97
CA GLY A 52 -0.29 -13.65 -5.52
C GLY A 52 -1.33 -14.44 -4.73
N ILE A 53 -1.85 -15.53 -5.31
CA ILE A 53 -2.66 -16.55 -4.63
C ILE A 53 -2.01 -17.90 -4.88
N ASN A 54 -1.44 -18.51 -3.85
CA ASN A 54 -0.82 -19.82 -3.89
C ASN A 54 -1.44 -20.77 -2.84
N TYR A 55 -2.74 -20.65 -2.64
CA TYR A 55 -3.55 -21.46 -1.75
C TYR A 55 -4.92 -21.70 -2.38
N ASN A 56 -5.67 -22.70 -1.88
CA ASN A 56 -6.95 -23.11 -2.46
C ASN A 56 -8.07 -22.06 -2.22
N SER A 57 -8.01 -20.95 -2.96
CA SER A 57 -9.02 -19.89 -2.93
C SER A 57 -8.96 -19.08 -4.23
N GLU A 58 -10.11 -18.55 -4.66
CA GLU A 58 -10.22 -17.59 -5.75
C GLU A 58 -10.12 -16.12 -5.25
N LYS A 59 -10.09 -15.92 -3.93
CA LYS A 59 -10.06 -14.59 -3.32
C LYS A 59 -8.86 -14.44 -2.39
N HIS A 60 -8.28 -13.25 -2.39
CA HIS A 60 -7.22 -12.91 -1.46
C HIS A 60 -7.72 -12.95 -0.01
N ASN A 61 -6.97 -13.66 0.82
CA ASN A 61 -7.18 -13.70 2.26
C ASN A 61 -5.83 -13.79 2.97
N HIS A 62 -5.35 -12.66 3.44
CA HIS A 62 -4.05 -12.56 4.10
C HIS A 62 -4.10 -12.74 5.62
N GLY A 63 -5.28 -12.99 6.19
CA GLY A 63 -5.47 -13.01 7.64
C GLY A 63 -4.55 -14.00 8.37
N GLU A 64 -4.38 -15.21 7.83
CA GLU A 64 -3.48 -16.21 8.40
C GLU A 64 -2.01 -15.83 8.18
N MET A 65 -1.63 -15.48 6.96
CA MET A 65 -0.27 -15.05 6.61
C MET A 65 0.20 -13.90 7.50
N VAL A 66 -0.66 -12.89 7.71
CA VAL A 66 -0.33 -11.73 8.55
C VAL A 66 -0.08 -12.12 10.01
N ARG A 67 -0.80 -13.10 10.55
CA ARG A 67 -0.53 -13.62 11.90
C ARG A 67 0.86 -14.24 12.00
N TYR A 68 1.31 -15.00 10.99
CA TYR A 68 2.66 -15.55 10.95
C TYR A 68 3.72 -14.45 10.76
N ILE A 69 3.47 -13.45 9.91
CA ILE A 69 4.34 -12.28 9.74
C ILE A 69 4.55 -11.59 11.09
N ASN A 70 3.47 -11.32 11.82
CA ASN A 70 3.50 -10.70 13.14
C ASN A 70 4.31 -11.54 14.15
N ALA A 71 4.09 -12.85 14.17
CA ALA A 71 4.81 -13.74 15.07
C ALA A 71 6.33 -13.73 14.79
N LEU A 72 6.72 -13.82 13.52
CA LEU A 72 8.13 -13.81 13.11
C LEU A 72 8.77 -12.44 13.35
N GLY A 73 8.09 -11.35 12.98
CA GLY A 73 8.57 -9.99 13.21
C GLY A 73 8.78 -9.69 14.68
N ASN A 74 7.81 -9.99 15.54
CA ASN A 74 7.90 -9.81 16.98
C ASN A 74 8.97 -10.70 17.61
N THR A 75 9.19 -11.89 17.09
CA THR A 75 10.28 -12.77 17.55
C THR A 75 11.64 -12.15 17.25
N ALA A 76 11.84 -11.62 16.03
CA ALA A 76 13.09 -10.96 15.66
C ALA A 76 13.38 -9.74 16.55
N VAL A 77 12.36 -8.95 16.90
CA VAL A 77 12.47 -7.83 17.84
C VAL A 77 12.92 -8.31 19.23
N LYS A 78 12.26 -9.34 19.79
CA LYS A 78 12.60 -9.91 21.10
C LYS A 78 14.02 -10.46 21.13
N MET A 79 14.44 -11.09 20.04
CA MET A 79 15.80 -11.62 19.90
C MET A 79 16.84 -10.53 19.60
N LYS A 80 16.43 -9.32 19.29
CA LYS A 80 17.28 -8.21 18.83
C LYS A 80 18.20 -8.62 17.68
N ARG A 81 17.71 -9.52 16.83
CA ARG A 81 18.49 -10.12 15.74
C ARG A 81 17.59 -10.52 14.58
N ARG A 82 18.07 -10.26 13.36
CA ARG A 82 17.56 -10.77 12.10
C ARG A 82 18.67 -11.58 11.44
N SER A 83 18.60 -12.90 11.55
CA SER A 83 19.57 -13.82 10.96
C SER A 83 19.25 -14.10 9.50
N PRO A 84 20.17 -14.69 8.71
CA PRO A 84 19.85 -15.19 7.37
C PRO A 84 18.66 -16.16 7.37
N GLU A 85 18.51 -16.99 8.39
CA GLU A 85 17.40 -17.93 8.56
C GLU A 85 16.07 -17.21 8.74
N TYR A 86 16.05 -16.09 9.46
CA TYR A 86 14.86 -15.25 9.58
C TYR A 86 14.38 -14.77 8.21
N TYR A 87 15.27 -14.22 7.39
CA TYR A 87 14.89 -13.77 6.04
C TYR A 87 14.44 -14.91 5.15
N LYS A 88 15.06 -16.09 5.27
CA LYS A 88 14.63 -17.29 4.55
C LYS A 88 13.23 -17.73 4.98
N LEU A 89 12.93 -17.74 6.28
CA LEU A 89 11.60 -18.08 6.78
C LEU A 89 10.53 -17.11 6.27
N ILE A 90 10.81 -15.81 6.31
CA ILE A 90 9.88 -14.77 5.81
C ILE A 90 9.63 -14.96 4.30
N ASN A 91 10.66 -15.17 3.51
CA ASN A 91 10.49 -15.38 2.07
C ASN A 91 9.72 -16.67 1.77
N ASN A 92 10.03 -17.78 2.45
CA ASN A 92 9.29 -19.03 2.30
C ASN A 92 7.82 -18.90 2.71
N LEU A 93 7.52 -18.09 3.73
CA LEU A 93 6.15 -17.78 4.11
C LEU A 93 5.42 -17.05 2.98
N PHE A 94 6.03 -16.02 2.40
CA PHE A 94 5.44 -15.34 1.26
C PHE A 94 5.29 -16.26 0.04
N ASP A 95 6.29 -17.07 -0.26
CA ASP A 95 6.22 -18.04 -1.37
C ASP A 95 5.06 -19.02 -1.18
N THR A 96 4.82 -19.44 0.06
CA THR A 96 3.72 -20.35 0.41
C THR A 96 2.35 -19.72 0.13
N TYR A 97 2.15 -18.44 0.46
CA TYR A 97 0.85 -17.78 0.34
C TYR A 97 0.67 -17.02 -0.99
N LEU A 98 1.72 -16.37 -1.46
CA LEU A 98 1.65 -15.47 -2.61
C LEU A 98 2.30 -16.04 -3.88
N GLY A 99 3.07 -17.12 -3.75
CA GLY A 99 3.87 -17.69 -4.81
C GLY A 99 5.28 -17.14 -4.90
N GLU A 100 6.15 -17.84 -5.62
CA GLU A 100 7.53 -17.43 -5.84
C GLU A 100 7.61 -16.19 -6.72
N LEU A 101 8.53 -15.30 -6.38
CA LEU A 101 8.75 -14.09 -7.20
C LEU A 101 9.46 -14.45 -8.51
N PRO A 102 8.97 -13.98 -9.66
CA PRO A 102 9.67 -14.15 -10.92
C PRO A 102 10.91 -13.24 -10.97
N GLU A 103 12.09 -13.83 -11.12
CA GLU A 103 13.31 -13.07 -11.44
C GLU A 103 13.26 -12.50 -12.86
N LYS A 104 12.72 -13.29 -13.79
CA LYS A 104 12.49 -12.96 -15.19
C LYS A 104 11.16 -13.54 -15.65
N PHE A 105 10.54 -12.88 -16.62
CA PHE A 105 9.30 -13.34 -17.23
C PHE A 105 9.17 -12.85 -18.66
N THR A 106 8.34 -13.54 -19.44
CA THR A 106 8.01 -13.12 -20.82
C THR A 106 6.64 -12.47 -20.81
N TYR A 107 6.55 -11.27 -21.34
CA TYR A 107 5.29 -10.55 -21.51
C TYR A 107 5.20 -9.99 -22.92
N LYS A 108 4.11 -10.31 -23.65
CA LYS A 108 3.92 -9.91 -25.05
C LYS A 108 5.12 -10.21 -25.96
N GLY A 109 5.73 -11.38 -25.76
CA GLY A 109 6.86 -11.86 -26.58
C GLY A 109 8.22 -11.26 -26.27
N LYS A 110 8.33 -10.44 -25.21
CA LYS A 110 9.60 -9.85 -24.75
C LYS A 110 9.93 -10.31 -23.34
N GLU A 111 11.21 -10.61 -23.09
CA GLU A 111 11.71 -10.96 -21.74
C GLU A 111 11.96 -9.69 -20.93
N TYR A 112 11.55 -9.73 -19.67
CA TYR A 112 11.73 -8.67 -18.70
C TYR A 112 12.18 -9.20 -17.34
N THR A 113 12.85 -8.35 -16.58
CA THR A 113 12.87 -8.40 -15.12
C THR A 113 11.79 -7.46 -14.56
N PRO A 114 11.40 -7.56 -13.28
CA PRO A 114 10.44 -6.60 -12.69
C PRO A 114 10.87 -5.13 -12.87
N LYS A 115 12.15 -4.85 -12.74
CA LYS A 115 12.72 -3.51 -12.94
C LYS A 115 12.63 -3.04 -14.39
N SER A 116 13.09 -3.86 -15.35
CA SER A 116 13.05 -3.48 -16.76
C SER A 116 11.62 -3.37 -17.30
N PHE A 117 10.69 -4.10 -16.72
CA PHE A 117 9.27 -3.93 -17.04
C PHE A 117 8.74 -2.60 -16.54
N ALA A 118 9.03 -2.25 -15.27
CA ALA A 118 8.67 -0.95 -14.70
C ALA A 118 9.21 0.21 -15.55
N GLU A 119 10.49 0.17 -15.92
CA GLU A 119 11.11 1.16 -16.80
C GLU A 119 10.41 1.26 -18.16
N SER A 120 9.96 0.12 -18.72
CA SER A 120 9.28 0.10 -20.02
C SER A 120 7.90 0.75 -20.02
N LEU A 121 7.29 0.95 -18.84
CA LEU A 121 6.01 1.63 -18.69
C LEU A 121 6.13 3.15 -18.80
N GLY A 122 7.34 3.70 -18.68
CA GLY A 122 7.56 5.15 -18.73
C GLY A 122 6.91 5.93 -17.58
N LEU A 123 6.59 5.24 -16.48
CA LEU A 123 6.00 5.87 -15.29
C LEU A 123 7.10 6.48 -14.43
N ASN A 124 6.92 7.74 -14.07
CA ASN A 124 7.74 8.42 -13.07
C ASN A 124 6.93 8.61 -11.78
N MET A 125 7.38 8.01 -10.69
CA MET A 125 6.66 8.06 -9.40
C MET A 125 6.66 9.46 -8.79
N ASP A 126 7.57 10.33 -9.19
CA ASP A 126 7.61 11.73 -8.75
C ASP A 126 6.49 12.60 -9.35
N ASP A 127 5.85 12.12 -10.44
CA ASP A 127 4.70 12.81 -11.04
C ASP A 127 3.39 12.59 -10.26
N TYR A 128 3.39 11.68 -9.28
CA TYR A 128 2.23 11.39 -8.45
C TYR A 128 2.25 12.23 -7.18
N ILE A 129 1.18 12.99 -6.98
CA ILE A 129 0.99 13.85 -5.81
C ILE A 129 -0.11 13.25 -4.94
N GLU A 130 0.14 13.17 -3.64
CA GLU A 130 -0.85 12.76 -2.66
C GLU A 130 -1.49 14.00 -2.04
N LEU A 131 -2.82 14.07 -2.14
CA LEU A 131 -3.64 15.16 -1.62
C LEU A 131 -4.45 14.67 -0.44
N THR A 132 -4.75 15.59 0.48
CA THR A 132 -5.62 15.34 1.62
C THR A 132 -6.34 16.62 2.00
N SER A 133 -7.38 16.50 2.86
CA SER A 133 -8.14 17.67 3.33
C SER A 133 -8.42 17.56 4.83
N PHE A 134 -7.52 18.09 5.63
CA PHE A 134 -7.63 18.15 7.09
C PHE A 134 -7.79 19.60 7.56
N THR A 135 -8.89 19.90 8.23
CA THR A 135 -9.24 21.27 8.67
C THR A 135 -8.39 21.76 9.83
N HIS A 136 -7.81 20.85 10.63
CA HIS A 136 -6.95 21.20 11.78
C HIS A 136 -5.48 21.44 11.42
N LYS A 137 -5.11 21.25 10.14
CA LYS A 137 -3.76 21.53 9.63
C LYS A 137 -3.82 22.71 8.63
N PRO A 138 -2.74 23.50 8.52
CA PRO A 138 -2.71 24.57 7.52
C PRO A 138 -2.91 24.03 6.10
N TYR A 139 -3.77 24.69 5.33
CA TYR A 139 -3.91 24.41 3.91
C TYR A 139 -2.70 24.90 3.11
N TYR A 140 -2.55 24.37 1.91
CA TYR A 140 -1.49 24.68 0.94
C TYR A 140 -0.08 24.35 1.43
N GLN A 141 0.02 23.40 2.36
CA GLN A 141 1.28 22.89 2.91
C GLN A 141 1.26 21.38 2.96
N LYS A 142 2.46 20.81 2.96
CA LYS A 142 2.64 19.37 3.20
C LYS A 142 2.69 19.11 4.70
N PHE A 143 2.04 18.03 5.12
CA PHE A 143 2.20 17.46 6.46
C PHE A 143 2.04 15.95 6.38
N SER A 144 2.53 15.25 7.40
CA SER A 144 2.36 13.81 7.53
C SER A 144 1.10 13.52 8.35
N PRO A 145 0.03 12.94 7.77
CA PRO A 145 -1.13 12.51 8.55
C PRO A 145 -0.73 11.43 9.57
N GLU A 146 -1.13 11.65 10.82
CA GLU A 146 -0.85 10.74 11.94
C GLU A 146 -1.90 9.61 12.01
N VAL A 147 -2.04 8.87 10.90
CA VAL A 147 -2.92 7.71 10.81
C VAL A 147 -2.10 6.42 10.77
N PRO A 148 -2.59 5.30 11.35
CA PRO A 148 -1.82 4.05 11.44
C PRO A 148 -1.32 3.53 10.10
N ASP A 149 -2.05 3.77 9.01
CA ASP A 149 -1.71 3.30 7.67
C ASP A 149 -0.64 4.16 6.98
N ASN A 150 -0.36 5.36 7.51
CA ASN A 150 0.80 6.17 7.14
C ASN A 150 2.06 5.77 7.93
N TRP A 151 2.33 4.48 8.01
CA TRP A 151 3.46 3.93 8.77
C TRP A 151 4.84 4.35 8.19
N GLU A 152 4.91 4.70 6.91
CA GLU A 152 6.10 5.27 6.26
C GLU A 152 6.30 6.76 6.60
N ASN A 153 5.31 7.39 7.23
CA ASN A 153 5.34 8.78 7.65
C ASN A 153 5.52 9.78 6.49
N GLU A 154 4.93 9.45 5.34
CA GLU A 154 4.97 10.28 4.15
C GLU A 154 4.10 11.53 4.28
N GLN A 155 4.45 12.55 3.50
CA GLN A 155 3.77 13.84 3.52
C GLN A 155 2.77 13.97 2.38
N MET A 156 1.58 14.44 2.72
CA MET A 156 0.52 14.77 1.77
C MET A 156 0.32 16.28 1.70
N TYR A 157 -0.10 16.78 0.56
CA TYR A 157 -0.42 18.18 0.37
C TYR A 157 -1.86 18.45 0.80
N ASN A 158 -2.05 19.36 1.76
CA ASN A 158 -3.34 19.67 2.36
C ASN A 158 -4.06 20.76 1.59
N LEU A 159 -5.28 20.49 1.14
CA LEU A 159 -6.14 21.43 0.42
C LEU A 159 -7.50 21.54 1.10
N PRO A 160 -8.22 22.67 0.92
CA PRO A 160 -9.65 22.68 1.18
C PRO A 160 -10.36 21.58 0.39
N LEU A 161 -11.40 20.96 0.95
CA LEU A 161 -12.07 19.82 0.34
C LEU A 161 -12.58 20.11 -1.07
N ASP A 162 -13.21 21.28 -1.26
CA ASP A 162 -13.75 21.67 -2.56
C ASP A 162 -12.64 21.78 -3.61
N GLU A 163 -11.51 22.39 -3.26
CA GLU A 163 -10.36 22.52 -4.16
C GLU A 163 -9.70 21.15 -4.45
N MET A 164 -9.64 20.27 -3.46
CA MET A 164 -9.15 18.91 -3.68
C MET A 164 -10.04 18.16 -4.69
N MET A 165 -11.36 18.34 -4.60
CA MET A 165 -12.31 17.75 -5.56
C MET A 165 -12.17 18.38 -6.94
N GLU A 166 -11.97 19.70 -7.05
CA GLU A 166 -11.71 20.36 -8.34
C GLU A 166 -10.43 19.85 -9.00
N VAL A 167 -9.38 19.58 -8.23
CA VAL A 167 -8.14 18.97 -8.76
C VAL A 167 -8.39 17.57 -9.27
N ALA A 168 -9.17 16.74 -8.55
CA ALA A 168 -9.54 15.40 -8.98
C ALA A 168 -10.36 15.44 -10.29
N ASP A 169 -11.35 16.30 -10.38
CA ASP A 169 -12.18 16.51 -11.58
C ASP A 169 -11.33 17.00 -12.77
N TYR A 170 -10.42 17.91 -12.52
CA TYR A 170 -9.47 18.38 -13.55
C TYR A 170 -8.61 17.21 -14.06
N ALA A 171 -8.03 16.43 -13.16
CA ALA A 171 -7.22 15.27 -13.54
C ALA A 171 -8.01 14.29 -14.43
N LEU A 172 -9.21 13.89 -14.00
CA LEU A 172 -10.07 12.96 -14.72
C LEU A 172 -10.46 13.48 -16.11
N THR A 173 -10.79 14.76 -16.22
CA THR A 173 -11.18 15.38 -17.50
C THR A 173 -10.00 15.57 -18.45
N HIS A 174 -8.76 15.53 -17.96
CA HIS A 174 -7.54 15.63 -18.76
C HIS A 174 -6.86 14.27 -19.00
N GLY A 175 -7.57 13.16 -18.74
CA GLY A 175 -7.11 11.82 -19.06
C GLY A 175 -6.18 11.18 -18.02
N TYR A 176 -6.08 11.76 -16.83
CA TYR A 176 -5.39 11.15 -15.70
C TYR A 176 -6.34 10.30 -14.88
N THR A 177 -5.80 9.34 -14.14
CA THR A 177 -6.56 8.55 -13.17
C THR A 177 -6.33 9.08 -11.76
N VAL A 178 -7.34 8.91 -10.91
CA VAL A 178 -7.28 9.27 -9.50
C VAL A 178 -7.39 7.99 -8.68
N CYS A 179 -6.44 7.76 -7.77
CA CYS A 179 -6.54 6.73 -6.75
C CYS A 179 -7.20 7.36 -5.52
N TRP A 180 -8.35 6.83 -5.14
CA TRP A 180 -9.10 7.31 -3.99
C TRP A 180 -8.93 6.33 -2.82
N ASP A 181 -8.51 6.84 -1.68
CA ASP A 181 -8.48 6.12 -0.42
C ASP A 181 -9.52 6.73 0.52
N GLY A 182 -10.36 5.90 1.13
CA GLY A 182 -11.45 6.34 1.98
C GLY A 182 -11.97 5.25 2.90
N ASP A 183 -12.56 5.67 4.03
CA ASP A 183 -13.16 4.74 4.97
C ASP A 183 -14.45 4.14 4.40
N VAL A 184 -14.44 2.83 4.21
CA VAL A 184 -15.57 2.04 3.70
C VAL A 184 -16.41 1.40 4.82
N SER A 185 -16.04 1.60 6.08
CA SER A 185 -16.72 1.01 7.25
C SER A 185 -18.01 1.73 7.64
N GLU A 186 -18.29 2.86 7.00
CA GLU A 186 -19.40 3.73 7.36
C GLU A 186 -20.77 3.22 6.93
N LYS A 187 -21.80 3.58 7.72
CA LYS A 187 -23.18 3.22 7.42
C LYS A 187 -23.69 3.73 6.07
N GLY A 188 -23.15 4.85 5.59
CA GLY A 188 -23.48 5.43 4.30
C GLY A 188 -22.81 4.76 3.11
N PHE A 189 -21.84 3.86 3.34
CA PHE A 189 -21.14 3.15 2.28
C PHE A 189 -21.90 1.87 1.90
N SER A 190 -22.49 1.85 0.72
CA SER A 190 -23.30 0.70 0.26
C SER A 190 -22.71 0.10 -1.01
N PHE A 191 -21.92 -0.94 -0.88
CA PHE A 191 -21.41 -1.72 -2.02
C PHE A 191 -22.52 -2.25 -2.91
N LYS A 192 -23.66 -2.67 -2.31
CA LYS A 192 -24.81 -3.20 -3.05
C LYS A 192 -25.43 -2.18 -4.00
N ASN A 193 -25.44 -0.91 -3.60
CA ASN A 193 -26.06 0.16 -4.36
C ASN A 193 -25.04 0.97 -5.17
N GLY A 194 -23.75 0.73 -4.99
CA GLY A 194 -22.67 1.50 -5.63
C GLY A 194 -22.64 2.96 -5.20
N VAL A 195 -23.09 3.26 -3.98
CA VAL A 195 -23.18 4.64 -3.44
C VAL A 195 -22.49 4.74 -2.10
N ALA A 196 -21.78 5.82 -1.89
CA ALA A 196 -21.30 6.25 -0.58
C ALA A 196 -21.94 7.61 -0.26
N THR A 197 -22.67 7.66 0.86
CA THR A 197 -23.24 8.90 1.35
C THR A 197 -22.50 9.29 2.63
N VAL A 198 -21.72 10.35 2.55
CA VAL A 198 -21.00 10.89 3.70
C VAL A 198 -21.91 11.87 4.45
N SER A 199 -22.18 11.61 5.72
CA SER A 199 -22.87 12.55 6.56
C SER A 199 -21.91 13.63 7.03
N TYR A 200 -22.45 14.84 7.30
CA TYR A 200 -21.64 15.98 7.77
C TYR A 200 -20.79 15.69 9.03
N THR A 201 -21.26 14.76 9.86
CA THR A 201 -20.54 14.33 11.06
C THR A 201 -19.29 13.53 10.75
N HIS A 202 -19.16 13.01 9.57
CA HIS A 202 -18.06 12.13 9.16
C HIS A 202 -16.77 12.89 8.84
N LEU A 203 -16.86 14.08 8.28
CA LEU A 203 -15.70 14.95 8.07
C LEU A 203 -14.99 15.32 9.39
N ARG A 204 -15.59 14.98 10.54
CA ARG A 204 -15.04 15.20 11.89
C ARG A 204 -14.51 13.92 12.57
N ALA A 205 -14.78 12.74 12.04
CA ALA A 205 -14.41 11.49 12.73
C ALA A 205 -12.89 11.27 12.83
N HIS A 206 -12.11 11.90 11.97
CA HIS A 206 -10.66 11.93 12.10
C HIS A 206 -10.13 13.09 12.97
N GLU A 207 -11.02 13.91 13.53
CA GLU A 207 -10.65 15.03 14.40
C GLU A 207 -10.72 14.70 15.91
N THR A 208 -11.21 13.52 16.30
CA THR A 208 -11.58 13.26 17.69
C THR A 208 -10.96 12.04 18.38
N GLU A 209 -9.91 11.42 17.82
CA GLU A 209 -9.14 10.41 18.56
C GLU A 209 -7.62 10.64 18.49
#